data_c6a7c8528ef040258d1f9ec758775903
#
_entry.id   c6a7c8528ef040258d1f9ec758775903
#
_cell.length_a   1.000
_cell.length_b   1.000
_cell.length_c   1.000
_cell.angle_alpha   90.00
_cell.angle_beta   90.00
_cell.angle_gamma   90.00
#
_symmetry.space_group_name_H-M   'P 1'
#
loop_
_entity.id
_entity.type
_entity.pdbx_description
1 polymer ?
#
loop_
_entity_poly.entity_id
_entity_poly.type
_entity_poly.pdbx_seq_one_letter_code
_entity_poly.pdbx_strand_id
1 'polypeptide(L)'
;MKQMQVMVKDMMRRKLIPALISIVLGIVIIIARKSAVDLLVKIIGGLIIAGGVGFIAMYFARPNSALGNLKMVLIIAAIMVVIGLLLINYAEQIVDMFPTIMGIVLILNGLSHLTMAGVEPGDRFISAAFGIVTLAFGILIVARPEFIMNALMIYIGIFFVVSGLMDLILIKRLGGI
;
A
#
# COMPACT_ATOMS: atom_id res chain seq x y z
N MET A 1 37.76 -20.44 12.06
CA MET A 1 37.35 -20.40 10.64
C MET A 1 36.07 -21.19 10.33
N LYS A 2 35.92 -22.45 10.78
CA LYS A 2 34.68 -23.24 10.55
C LYS A 2 33.40 -22.62 11.07
N GLN A 3 33.40 -21.99 12.25
CA GLN A 3 32.19 -21.34 12.82
C GLN A 3 31.72 -20.12 12.03
N MET A 4 32.68 -19.35 11.47
CA MET A 4 32.34 -18.18 10.64
C MET A 4 31.71 -18.61 9.32
N GLN A 5 32.14 -19.69 8.71
CA GLN A 5 31.55 -20.25 7.48
C GLN A 5 30.13 -20.79 7.70
N VAL A 6 29.85 -21.40 8.86
CA VAL A 6 28.50 -21.88 9.19
C VAL A 6 27.56 -20.69 9.40
N MET A 7 28.02 -19.67 10.11
CA MET A 7 27.22 -18.45 10.38
C MET A 7 26.90 -17.68 9.09
N VAL A 8 27.85 -17.57 8.17
CA VAL A 8 27.65 -16.93 6.85
C VAL A 8 26.68 -17.75 6.00
N LYS A 9 26.77 -19.09 6.02
CA LYS A 9 25.87 -19.97 5.28
C LYS A 9 24.44 -19.93 5.79
N ASP A 10 24.25 -19.81 7.10
CA ASP A 10 22.91 -19.65 7.71
C ASP A 10 22.32 -18.27 7.44
N MET A 11 23.13 -17.20 7.47
CA MET A 11 22.68 -15.86 7.06
C MET A 11 22.30 -15.81 5.58
N MET A 12 23.04 -16.49 4.71
CA MET A 12 22.72 -16.57 3.27
C MET A 12 21.40 -17.29 3.02
N ARG A 13 21.17 -18.43 3.68
CA ARG A 13 19.87 -19.14 3.56
C ARG A 13 18.69 -18.29 4.05
N ARG A 14 18.86 -17.55 5.14
CA ARG A 14 17.82 -16.66 5.68
C ARG A 14 17.52 -15.48 4.74
N LYS A 15 18.46 -15.03 3.92
CA LYS A 15 18.25 -13.93 2.95
C LYS A 15 17.79 -14.40 1.56
N LEU A 16 18.04 -15.66 1.19
CA LEU A 16 17.59 -16.23 -0.09
C LEU A 16 16.07 -16.30 -0.21
N ILE A 17 15.39 -16.70 0.87
CA ILE A 17 13.91 -16.81 0.89
C ILE A 17 13.25 -15.45 0.67
N PRO A 18 13.57 -14.37 1.40
CA PRO A 18 12.97 -13.07 1.15
C PRO A 18 13.31 -12.50 -0.23
N ALA A 19 14.52 -12.73 -0.76
CA ALA A 19 14.89 -12.29 -2.11
C ALA A 19 14.03 -12.96 -3.19
N LEU A 20 13.82 -14.27 -3.09
CA LEU A 20 12.95 -15.01 -4.01
C LEU A 20 11.48 -14.56 -3.88
N ILE A 21 11.01 -14.38 -2.65
CA ILE A 21 9.66 -13.88 -2.39
C ILE A 21 9.48 -12.49 -3.01
N SER A 22 10.45 -11.58 -2.87
CA SER A 22 10.39 -10.24 -3.47
C SER A 22 10.29 -10.29 -5.00
N ILE A 23 11.08 -11.15 -5.66
CA ILE A 23 11.01 -11.31 -7.12
C ILE A 23 9.65 -11.85 -7.54
N VAL A 24 9.17 -12.91 -6.88
CA VAL A 24 7.86 -13.52 -7.21
C VAL A 24 6.75 -12.51 -6.98
N LEU A 25 6.74 -11.80 -5.85
CA LEU A 25 5.77 -10.75 -5.55
C LEU A 25 5.82 -9.63 -6.60
N GLY A 26 7.02 -9.17 -6.98
CA GLY A 26 7.18 -8.15 -8.01
C GLY A 26 6.58 -8.59 -9.36
N ILE A 27 6.83 -9.82 -9.78
CA ILE A 27 6.28 -10.38 -11.02
C ILE A 27 4.74 -10.49 -10.91
N VAL A 28 4.23 -10.98 -9.79
CA VAL A 28 2.78 -11.10 -9.56
C VAL A 28 2.11 -9.72 -9.61
N ILE A 29 2.71 -8.70 -8.98
CA ILE A 29 2.19 -7.33 -9.00
C ILE A 29 2.17 -6.77 -10.43
N ILE A 30 3.23 -7.00 -11.24
CA ILE A 30 3.28 -6.55 -12.64
C ILE A 30 2.19 -7.20 -13.48
N ILE A 31 1.94 -8.48 -13.29
CA ILE A 31 0.93 -9.23 -14.05
C ILE A 31 -0.48 -8.86 -13.60
N ALA A 32 -0.71 -8.87 -12.29
CA ALA A 32 -2.04 -8.65 -11.70
C ALA A 32 -2.42 -7.16 -11.65
N ARG A 33 -1.45 -6.22 -11.64
CA ARG A 33 -1.67 -4.78 -11.63
C ARG A 33 -2.72 -4.36 -10.58
N LYS A 34 -3.77 -3.65 -11.03
CA LYS A 34 -4.90 -3.23 -10.19
C LYS A 34 -5.54 -4.40 -9.44
N SER A 35 -5.71 -5.54 -10.10
CA SER A 35 -6.34 -6.73 -9.47
C SER A 35 -5.59 -7.25 -8.24
N ALA A 36 -4.27 -7.03 -8.15
CA ALA A 36 -3.50 -7.39 -6.96
C ALA A 36 -3.92 -6.53 -5.75
N VAL A 37 -4.17 -5.22 -5.96
CA VAL A 37 -4.63 -4.32 -4.91
C VAL A 37 -6.06 -4.62 -4.50
N ASP A 38 -6.94 -4.87 -5.47
CA ASP A 38 -8.33 -5.28 -5.21
C ASP A 38 -8.37 -6.55 -4.35
N LEU A 39 -7.52 -7.53 -4.67
CA LEU A 39 -7.41 -8.75 -3.89
C LEU A 39 -6.93 -8.49 -2.47
N LEU A 40 -5.91 -7.62 -2.30
CA LEU A 40 -5.42 -7.23 -0.97
C LEU A 40 -6.51 -6.56 -0.14
N VAL A 41 -7.28 -5.63 -0.74
CA VAL A 41 -8.41 -4.97 -0.06
C VAL A 41 -9.46 -5.98 0.36
N LYS A 42 -9.79 -6.96 -0.49
CA LYS A 42 -10.73 -8.05 -0.16
C LYS A 42 -10.21 -8.95 0.96
N ILE A 43 -8.92 -9.29 0.96
CA ILE A 43 -8.30 -10.07 2.04
C ILE A 43 -8.37 -9.29 3.37
N ILE A 44 -8.04 -8.00 3.35
CA ILE A 44 -8.14 -7.13 4.54
C ILE A 44 -9.59 -7.08 5.03
N GLY A 45 -10.55 -6.91 4.12
CA GLY A 45 -11.98 -6.94 4.45
C GLY A 45 -12.37 -8.26 5.12
N GLY A 46 -11.92 -9.40 4.59
CA GLY A 46 -12.14 -10.72 5.18
C GLY A 46 -11.54 -10.88 6.58
N LEU A 47 -10.32 -10.37 6.80
CA LEU A 47 -9.68 -10.39 8.12
C LEU A 47 -10.44 -9.52 9.14
N ILE A 48 -10.96 -8.37 8.71
CA ILE A 48 -11.77 -7.49 9.55
C ILE A 48 -13.09 -8.17 9.93
N ILE A 49 -13.76 -8.86 8.98
CA ILE A 49 -14.96 -9.65 9.27
C ILE A 49 -14.64 -10.77 10.27
N ALA A 50 -13.57 -11.52 10.03
CA ALA A 50 -13.16 -12.60 10.94
C ALA A 50 -12.87 -12.07 12.34
N GLY A 51 -12.22 -10.91 12.47
CA GLY A 51 -12.03 -10.21 13.74
C GLY A 51 -13.35 -9.83 14.41
N GLY A 52 -14.28 -9.22 13.65
CA GLY A 52 -15.61 -8.85 14.15
C GLY A 52 -16.41 -10.06 14.64
N VAL A 53 -16.44 -11.14 13.87
CA VAL A 53 -17.07 -12.42 14.27
C VAL A 53 -16.37 -13.00 15.49
N GLY A 54 -15.04 -12.92 15.58
CA GLY A 54 -14.27 -13.35 16.74
C GLY A 54 -14.66 -12.58 18.02
N PHE A 55 -14.87 -11.26 17.95
CA PHE A 55 -15.37 -10.46 19.06
C PHE A 55 -16.78 -10.87 19.48
N ILE A 56 -17.68 -11.17 18.53
CA ILE A 56 -19.02 -11.68 18.81
C ILE A 56 -18.92 -13.06 19.51
N ALA A 57 -18.09 -13.96 19.01
CA ALA A 57 -17.88 -15.28 19.61
C ALA A 57 -17.32 -15.19 21.03
N MET A 58 -16.35 -14.29 21.28
CA MET A 58 -15.82 -14.05 22.62
C MET A 58 -16.88 -13.51 23.59
N TYR A 59 -17.77 -12.66 23.09
CA TYR A 59 -18.90 -12.14 23.88
C TYR A 59 -19.79 -13.27 24.39
N PHE A 60 -20.17 -14.23 23.55
CA PHE A 60 -21.00 -15.37 23.92
C PHE A 60 -20.27 -16.41 24.79
N ALA A 61 -18.95 -16.56 24.57
CA ALA A 61 -18.15 -17.54 25.31
C ALA A 61 -17.81 -17.09 26.74
N ARG A 62 -17.77 -15.79 27.03
CA ARG A 62 -17.37 -15.24 28.35
C ARG A 62 -18.26 -14.07 28.77
N PRO A 63 -19.52 -14.34 29.16
CA PRO A 63 -20.46 -13.27 29.52
C PRO A 63 -20.07 -12.46 30.78
N ASN A 64 -19.17 -12.98 31.64
CA ASN A 64 -18.70 -12.33 32.87
C ASN A 64 -17.26 -11.81 32.83
N SER A 65 -16.62 -11.72 31.64
CA SER A 65 -15.28 -11.20 31.56
C SER A 65 -15.25 -9.68 31.71
N ALA A 66 -14.17 -9.16 32.30
CA ALA A 66 -13.89 -7.73 32.57
C ALA A 66 -13.71 -6.85 31.31
N LEU A 67 -14.33 -7.21 30.20
CA LEU A 67 -14.33 -6.47 28.93
C LEU A 67 -15.34 -5.31 28.99
N GLY A 68 -15.23 -4.41 29.95
CA GLY A 68 -15.97 -3.16 29.99
C GLY A 68 -17.45 -3.26 29.55
N ASN A 69 -18.03 -2.21 29.03
CA ASN A 69 -19.41 -2.22 28.54
C ASN A 69 -19.62 -3.25 27.42
N LEU A 70 -20.21 -4.40 27.73
CA LEU A 70 -20.55 -5.48 26.78
C LEU A 70 -21.28 -4.98 25.51
N LYS A 71 -22.08 -3.92 25.66
CA LYS A 71 -22.78 -3.26 24.53
C LYS A 71 -21.80 -2.60 23.54
N MET A 72 -20.71 -2.01 24.04
CA MET A 72 -19.69 -1.40 23.17
C MET A 72 -18.96 -2.45 22.33
N VAL A 73 -18.66 -3.62 22.87
CA VAL A 73 -17.99 -4.70 22.14
C VAL A 73 -18.85 -5.18 20.97
N LEU A 74 -20.16 -5.34 21.18
CA LEU A 74 -21.10 -5.71 20.11
C LEU A 74 -21.21 -4.63 19.03
N ILE A 75 -21.24 -3.36 19.42
CA ILE A 75 -21.29 -2.24 18.47
C ILE A 75 -20.02 -2.24 17.60
N ILE A 76 -18.83 -2.35 18.23
CA ILE A 76 -17.55 -2.41 17.51
C ILE A 76 -17.52 -3.61 16.57
N ALA A 77 -17.93 -4.79 17.05
CA ALA A 77 -17.97 -5.99 16.23
C ALA A 77 -18.91 -5.85 15.02
N ALA A 78 -20.09 -5.26 15.22
CA ALA A 78 -21.04 -4.98 14.13
C ALA A 78 -20.43 -4.00 13.10
N ILE A 79 -19.80 -2.93 13.56
CA ILE A 79 -19.12 -1.95 12.70
C ILE A 79 -18.00 -2.64 11.90
N MET A 80 -17.19 -3.50 12.53
CA MET A 80 -16.14 -4.25 11.84
C MET A 80 -16.70 -5.14 10.74
N VAL A 81 -17.78 -5.86 11.00
CA VAL A 81 -18.43 -6.71 10.00
C VAL A 81 -18.96 -5.88 8.82
N VAL A 82 -19.62 -4.75 9.10
CA VAL A 82 -20.14 -3.84 8.05
C VAL A 82 -18.99 -3.27 7.21
N ILE A 83 -17.94 -2.75 7.85
CA ILE A 83 -16.76 -2.22 7.14
C ILE A 83 -16.10 -3.31 6.30
N GLY A 84 -15.90 -4.52 6.84
CA GLY A 84 -15.31 -5.62 6.10
C GLY A 84 -16.15 -6.04 4.88
N LEU A 85 -17.49 -6.06 5.00
CA LEU A 85 -18.40 -6.31 3.89
C LEU A 85 -18.31 -5.21 2.81
N LEU A 86 -18.23 -3.93 3.22
CA LEU A 86 -18.04 -2.82 2.29
C LEU A 86 -16.71 -2.94 1.56
N LEU A 87 -15.62 -3.29 2.24
CA LEU A 87 -14.30 -3.51 1.63
C LEU A 87 -14.32 -4.65 0.62
N ILE A 88 -15.05 -5.73 0.86
CA ILE A 88 -15.13 -6.86 -0.08
C ILE A 88 -15.96 -6.50 -1.31
N ASN A 89 -17.14 -5.88 -1.11
CA ASN A 89 -18.06 -5.58 -2.21
C ASN A 89 -17.64 -4.38 -3.06
N TYR A 90 -16.96 -3.39 -2.46
CA TYR A 90 -16.58 -2.14 -3.11
C TYR A 90 -15.05 -1.98 -3.22
N ALA A 91 -14.29 -3.09 -3.22
CA ALA A 91 -12.83 -3.06 -3.29
C ALA A 91 -12.31 -2.22 -4.47
N GLU A 92 -12.87 -2.44 -5.66
CA GLU A 92 -12.48 -1.75 -6.89
C GLU A 92 -12.72 -0.23 -6.79
N GLN A 93 -13.90 0.17 -6.34
CA GLN A 93 -14.24 1.58 -6.17
C GLN A 93 -13.35 2.27 -5.13
N ILE A 94 -13.06 1.58 -4.02
CA ILE A 94 -12.19 2.09 -2.96
C ILE A 94 -10.75 2.28 -3.49
N VAL A 95 -10.25 1.33 -4.27
CA VAL A 95 -8.92 1.41 -4.88
C VAL A 95 -8.84 2.58 -5.86
N ASP A 96 -9.90 2.84 -6.65
CA ASP A 96 -9.94 3.94 -7.60
C ASP A 96 -10.16 5.32 -6.95
N MET A 97 -10.78 5.35 -5.77
CA MET A 97 -10.93 6.60 -5.01
C MET A 97 -9.59 7.18 -4.56
N PHE A 98 -8.61 6.34 -4.24
CA PHE A 98 -7.34 6.81 -3.71
C PHE A 98 -6.55 7.71 -4.67
N PRO A 99 -6.30 7.32 -5.94
CA PRO A 99 -5.69 8.21 -6.93
C PRO A 99 -6.53 9.47 -7.16
N THR A 100 -7.87 9.34 -7.19
CA THR A 100 -8.77 10.48 -7.41
C THR A 100 -8.63 11.54 -6.31
N ILE A 101 -8.61 11.12 -5.04
CA ILE A 101 -8.39 12.02 -3.90
C ILE A 101 -7.02 12.69 -4.00
N MET A 102 -5.96 11.92 -4.32
CA MET A 102 -4.62 12.46 -4.52
C MET A 102 -4.57 13.46 -5.67
N GLY A 103 -5.26 13.20 -6.77
CA GLY A 103 -5.38 14.14 -7.90
C GLY A 103 -6.05 15.45 -7.50
N ILE A 104 -7.12 15.40 -6.71
CA ILE A 104 -7.79 16.60 -6.18
C ILE A 104 -6.85 17.41 -5.29
N VAL A 105 -6.10 16.74 -4.39
CA VAL A 105 -5.11 17.41 -3.53
C VAL A 105 -4.03 18.08 -4.37
N LEU A 106 -3.55 17.44 -5.44
CA LEU A 106 -2.57 18.03 -6.36
C LEU A 106 -3.14 19.22 -7.12
N ILE A 107 -4.41 19.19 -7.53
CA ILE A 107 -5.07 20.34 -8.18
C ILE A 107 -5.10 21.53 -7.22
N LEU A 108 -5.52 21.31 -5.97
CA LEU A 108 -5.56 22.36 -4.95
C LEU A 108 -4.18 22.92 -4.64
N ASN A 109 -3.18 22.05 -4.58
CA ASN A 109 -1.79 22.43 -4.34
C ASN A 109 -1.20 23.23 -5.53
N GLY A 110 -1.46 22.79 -6.77
CA GLY A 110 -1.07 23.51 -7.98
C GLY A 110 -1.71 24.91 -8.06
N LEU A 111 -3.00 25.02 -7.70
CA LEU A 111 -3.70 26.30 -7.63
C LEU A 111 -3.10 27.21 -6.55
N SER A 112 -2.75 26.66 -5.39
CA SER A 112 -2.07 27.40 -4.32
C SER A 112 -0.73 27.97 -4.79
N HIS A 113 0.09 27.20 -5.50
CA HIS A 113 1.35 27.69 -6.06
C HIS A 113 1.15 28.78 -7.10
N LEU A 114 0.10 28.73 -7.91
CA LEU A 114 -0.22 29.77 -8.88
C LEU A 114 -0.64 31.08 -8.18
N THR A 115 -1.40 31.01 -7.09
CA THR A 115 -1.78 32.20 -6.32
C THR A 115 -0.57 32.84 -5.63
N MET A 116 0.33 32.01 -5.05
CA MET A 116 1.56 32.49 -4.40
C MET A 116 2.53 33.12 -5.39
N ALA A 117 2.63 32.61 -6.62
CA ALA A 117 3.44 33.22 -7.67
C ALA A 117 3.04 34.66 -8.01
N GLY A 118 1.80 35.06 -7.66
CA GLY A 118 1.32 36.45 -7.79
C GLY A 118 1.81 37.40 -6.68
N VAL A 119 2.26 36.86 -5.54
CA VAL A 119 2.52 37.63 -4.32
C VAL A 119 4.03 37.85 -4.08
N GLU A 120 4.88 36.87 -4.40
CA GLU A 120 6.33 36.94 -4.15
C GLU A 120 7.13 37.22 -5.44
N PRO A 121 7.86 38.36 -5.51
CA PRO A 121 8.57 38.75 -6.75
C PRO A 121 9.81 37.91 -7.06
N GLY A 122 10.44 37.27 -6.05
CA GLY A 122 11.74 36.58 -6.20
C GLY A 122 11.69 35.26 -6.95
N ASP A 123 10.64 34.44 -6.73
CA ASP A 123 10.52 33.08 -7.24
C ASP A 123 9.29 32.86 -8.16
N ARG A 124 8.78 33.96 -8.71
CA ARG A 124 7.52 34.00 -9.46
C ARG A 124 7.45 32.98 -10.58
N PHE A 125 8.53 32.87 -11.35
CA PHE A 125 8.59 31.96 -12.50
C PHE A 125 8.63 30.49 -12.06
N ILE A 126 9.42 30.18 -11.03
CA ILE A 126 9.57 28.81 -10.49
C ILE A 126 8.26 28.34 -9.87
N SER A 127 7.63 29.18 -9.04
CA SER A 127 6.33 28.86 -8.41
C SER A 127 5.22 28.69 -9.44
N ALA A 128 5.16 29.54 -10.46
CA ALA A 128 4.20 29.42 -11.53
C ALA A 128 4.40 28.14 -12.35
N ALA A 129 5.64 27.83 -12.76
CA ALA A 129 5.95 26.62 -13.50
C ALA A 129 5.61 25.36 -12.69
N PHE A 130 5.96 25.34 -11.41
CA PHE A 130 5.62 24.24 -10.49
C PHE A 130 4.10 24.09 -10.33
N GLY A 131 3.39 25.22 -10.16
CA GLY A 131 1.93 25.25 -10.07
C GLY A 131 1.24 24.66 -11.30
N ILE A 132 1.69 25.08 -12.51
CA ILE A 132 1.13 24.58 -13.79
C ILE A 132 1.37 23.07 -13.93
N VAL A 133 2.59 22.60 -13.67
CA VAL A 133 2.96 21.19 -13.77
C VAL A 133 2.14 20.35 -12.77
N THR A 134 2.07 20.78 -11.51
CA THR A 134 1.32 20.06 -10.45
C THR A 134 -0.17 20.02 -10.77
N LEU A 135 -0.73 21.12 -11.28
CA LEU A 135 -2.14 21.20 -11.68
C LEU A 135 -2.43 20.28 -12.86
N ALA A 136 -1.56 20.26 -13.89
CA ALA A 136 -1.70 19.37 -15.02
C ALA A 136 -1.65 17.89 -14.62
N PHE A 137 -0.73 17.51 -13.74
CA PHE A 137 -0.66 16.16 -13.20
C PHE A 137 -1.91 15.82 -12.38
N GLY A 138 -2.40 16.73 -11.52
CA GLY A 138 -3.62 16.53 -10.75
C GLY A 138 -4.84 16.28 -11.64
N ILE A 139 -5.00 17.08 -12.69
CA ILE A 139 -6.10 16.89 -13.67
C ILE A 139 -5.96 15.54 -14.39
N LEU A 140 -4.75 15.16 -14.80
CA LEU A 140 -4.50 13.87 -15.46
C LEU A 140 -4.87 12.68 -14.57
N ILE A 141 -4.52 12.75 -13.28
CA ILE A 141 -4.83 11.70 -12.29
C ILE A 141 -6.35 11.57 -12.10
N VAL A 142 -7.06 12.69 -11.94
CA VAL A 142 -8.52 12.67 -11.76
C VAL A 142 -9.24 12.20 -13.02
N ALA A 143 -8.72 12.57 -14.20
CA ALA A 143 -9.32 12.18 -15.47
C ALA A 143 -9.15 10.69 -15.79
N ARG A 144 -8.05 10.06 -15.33
CA ARG A 144 -7.74 8.64 -15.59
C ARG A 144 -7.10 7.94 -14.39
N PRO A 145 -7.84 7.74 -13.29
CA PRO A 145 -7.31 7.14 -12.07
C PRO A 145 -6.79 5.70 -12.29
N GLU A 146 -7.45 4.93 -13.15
CA GLU A 146 -7.01 3.56 -13.48
C GLU A 146 -5.65 3.50 -14.17
N PHE A 147 -5.36 4.46 -15.08
CA PHE A 147 -4.08 4.53 -15.74
C PHE A 147 -2.94 4.77 -14.74
N ILE A 148 -3.15 5.70 -13.82
CA ILE A 148 -2.18 6.03 -12.77
C ILE A 148 -1.98 4.85 -11.81
N MET A 149 -3.07 4.18 -11.41
CA MET A 149 -2.97 2.99 -10.56
C MET A 149 -2.20 1.87 -11.24
N ASN A 150 -2.48 1.59 -12.50
CA ASN A 150 -1.74 0.57 -13.26
C ASN A 150 -0.25 0.93 -13.40
N ALA A 151 0.08 2.20 -13.68
CA ALA A 151 1.46 2.67 -13.77
C ALA A 151 2.20 2.52 -12.43
N LEU A 152 1.56 2.89 -11.32
CA LEU A 152 2.11 2.72 -9.97
C LEU A 152 2.38 1.24 -9.66
N MET A 153 1.46 0.33 -9.98
CA MET A 153 1.64 -1.10 -9.73
C MET A 153 2.80 -1.67 -10.55
N ILE A 154 2.96 -1.27 -11.81
CA ILE A 154 4.11 -1.65 -12.64
C ILE A 154 5.41 -1.15 -12.01
N TYR A 155 5.44 0.12 -11.58
CA TYR A 155 6.62 0.72 -10.95
C TYR A 155 7.01 0.00 -9.65
N ILE A 156 6.02 -0.26 -8.77
CA ILE A 156 6.23 -1.01 -7.54
C ILE A 156 6.71 -2.43 -7.83
N GLY A 157 6.11 -3.11 -8.80
CA GLY A 157 6.50 -4.46 -9.19
C GLY A 157 7.94 -4.52 -9.71
N ILE A 158 8.34 -3.57 -10.56
CA ILE A 158 9.73 -3.44 -11.04
C ILE A 158 10.68 -3.21 -9.86
N PHE A 159 10.33 -2.33 -8.93
CA PHE A 159 11.13 -2.06 -7.73
C PHE A 159 11.35 -3.34 -6.90
N PHE A 160 10.31 -4.16 -6.68
CA PHE A 160 10.43 -5.43 -5.96
C PHE A 160 11.31 -6.44 -6.71
N VAL A 161 11.19 -6.54 -8.04
CA VAL A 161 12.03 -7.42 -8.86
C VAL A 161 13.49 -6.99 -8.78
N VAL A 162 13.77 -5.70 -8.96
CA VAL A 162 15.14 -5.15 -8.90
C VAL A 162 15.74 -5.34 -7.50
N SER A 163 14.98 -5.04 -6.45
CA SER A 163 15.42 -5.24 -5.06
C SER A 163 15.77 -6.71 -4.79
N GLY A 164 14.89 -7.64 -5.17
CA GLY A 164 15.14 -9.07 -5.01
C GLY A 164 16.34 -9.57 -5.83
N LEU A 165 16.56 -9.03 -7.04
CA LEU A 165 17.74 -9.34 -7.85
C LEU A 165 19.02 -8.81 -7.20
N MET A 166 19.02 -7.60 -6.65
CA MET A 166 20.15 -7.01 -5.93
C MET A 166 20.51 -7.87 -4.71
N ASP A 167 19.51 -8.32 -3.95
CA ASP A 167 19.72 -9.22 -2.82
C ASP A 167 20.37 -10.55 -3.24
N LEU A 168 19.95 -11.14 -4.36
CA LEU A 168 20.54 -12.36 -4.91
C LEU A 168 22.00 -12.13 -5.35
N ILE A 169 22.29 -11.02 -6.02
CA ILE A 169 23.64 -10.67 -6.45
C ILE A 169 24.55 -10.48 -5.23
N LEU A 170 24.06 -9.82 -4.19
CA LEU A 170 24.79 -9.59 -2.95
C LEU A 170 25.11 -10.92 -2.25
N ILE A 171 24.15 -11.84 -2.18
CA ILE A 171 24.35 -13.19 -1.62
C ILE A 171 25.40 -13.95 -2.43
N LYS A 172 25.37 -13.88 -3.78
CA LYS A 172 26.36 -14.54 -4.64
C LYS A 172 27.76 -13.98 -4.45
N ARG A 173 27.89 -12.66 -4.28
CA ARG A 173 29.21 -12.01 -4.02
C ARG A 173 29.77 -12.37 -2.65
N LEU A 174 28.94 -12.42 -1.61
CA LEU A 174 29.35 -12.76 -0.25
C LEU A 174 29.60 -14.27 -0.07
N GLY A 175 28.99 -15.13 -0.89
CA GLY A 175 29.17 -16.59 -0.86
C GLY A 175 30.29 -17.11 -1.73
N GLY A 176 30.96 -16.26 -2.49
CA GLY A 176 32.06 -16.60 -3.40
C GLY A 176 33.48 -16.27 -2.85
N ILE A 177 33.58 -15.93 -1.54
CA ILE A 177 34.85 -15.71 -0.83
C ILE A 177 35.18 -16.91 0.04
#